data_2e8fc05c1899a09ff1b1fc277e2c23ee
#
_entry.id   2e8fc05c1899a09ff1b1fc277e2c23ee
#
_cell.length_a   1.000
_cell.length_b   1.000
_cell.length_c   1.000
_cell.angle_alpha   90.00
_cell.angle_beta   90.00
_cell.angle_gamma   90.00
#
_symmetry.space_group_name_H-M   'P 1'
#
loop_
_entity.id
_entity.type
_entity.pdbx_description
1 polymer ?
#
loop_
_entity_poly.entity_id
_entity_poly.type
_entity_poly.pdbx_seq_one_letter_code
_entity_poly.pdbx_strand_id
1 'polypeptide(L)'
;MTDMASNHGKITRVFPRRTAATPEDPYAFTGPPPCGELPDISEVHISVTFTYDMQKAERLADMWSATGLPVRMGGPAFCEPGGAFVPGRYLKYGYVITSRGCPNRCWFCSVPKREGGVLRELPITSGWNVLDDNLLACSEAHIRAVFAMLMQRQERPAFTGGLEARLLRPWHVELLQASRAKRMFFAYDTPDDYEPLIAAGRLLRSEGVTQTSHRAPRRHDGRGGKTAA
;
A
#
# COMPACT_ATOMS: atom_id res chain seq x y z
N MET A 1 29.71 -1.01 -4.68
CA MET A 1 28.31 -1.00 -5.13
C MET A 1 28.00 -2.42 -5.56
N THR A 2 27.70 -3.27 -4.59
CA THR A 2 27.48 -4.70 -4.77
C THR A 2 26.00 -4.94 -5.02
N ASP A 3 25.77 -5.61 -6.10
CA ASP A 3 24.55 -6.06 -6.73
C ASP A 3 23.57 -6.75 -5.76
N MET A 4 22.54 -6.03 -5.30
CA MET A 4 21.39 -6.59 -4.60
C MET A 4 20.30 -7.09 -5.58
N ALA A 5 20.68 -7.40 -6.82
CA ALA A 5 19.77 -7.85 -7.88
C ALA A 5 19.58 -9.37 -7.90
N SER A 6 19.59 -10.08 -6.78
CA SER A 6 19.82 -11.50 -6.89
C SER A 6 18.82 -12.47 -6.29
N ASN A 7 17.54 -12.25 -6.22
CA ASN A 7 16.64 -13.41 -6.09
C ASN A 7 15.21 -13.20 -6.65
N HIS A 8 15.00 -12.14 -7.42
CA HIS A 8 13.70 -11.88 -8.06
C HIS A 8 13.61 -12.47 -9.47
N GLY A 9 14.74 -12.93 -10.03
CA GLY A 9 14.89 -13.34 -11.43
C GLY A 9 14.21 -14.65 -11.82
N LYS A 10 13.62 -15.37 -10.88
CA LYS A 10 12.88 -16.62 -11.17
C LYS A 10 11.38 -16.52 -10.94
N ILE A 11 10.89 -15.43 -10.37
CA ILE A 11 9.47 -15.23 -10.08
C ILE A 11 8.91 -14.14 -10.98
N THR A 12 7.99 -14.50 -11.86
CA THR A 12 7.19 -13.54 -12.59
C THR A 12 6.02 -13.06 -11.74
N ARG A 13 5.78 -11.76 -11.73
CA ARG A 13 4.64 -11.14 -11.05
C ARG A 13 3.65 -10.63 -12.06
N VAL A 14 2.44 -11.10 -11.94
CA VAL A 14 1.33 -10.76 -12.85
C VAL A 14 0.28 -9.96 -12.09
N PHE A 15 -0.13 -8.86 -12.67
CA PHE A 15 -1.10 -7.95 -12.09
C PHE A 15 -2.34 -7.88 -12.97
N PRO A 16 -3.56 -8.05 -12.43
CA PRO A 16 -4.79 -7.91 -13.21
C PRO A 16 -4.94 -6.53 -13.86
N ARG A 17 -4.37 -5.50 -13.23
CA ARG A 17 -4.31 -4.13 -13.78
C ARG A 17 -3.01 -3.44 -13.41
N ARG A 18 -2.58 -2.52 -14.25
CA ARG A 18 -1.49 -1.60 -13.93
C ARG A 18 -1.99 -0.48 -13.02
N THR A 19 -1.23 -0.18 -11.97
CA THR A 19 -1.43 0.95 -11.06
C THR A 19 -0.14 1.77 -10.98
N ALA A 20 -0.19 2.91 -10.30
CA ALA A 20 1.01 3.71 -10.03
C ALA A 20 2.08 2.96 -9.21
N ALA A 21 1.67 1.91 -8.48
CA ALA A 21 2.54 1.10 -7.63
C ALA A 21 3.00 -0.20 -8.30
N THR A 22 2.52 -0.53 -9.49
CA THR A 22 2.93 -1.75 -10.21
C THR A 22 4.40 -1.66 -10.61
N PRO A 23 5.23 -2.68 -10.32
CA PRO A 23 6.61 -2.75 -10.78
C PRO A 23 6.74 -2.64 -12.31
N GLU A 24 7.89 -2.17 -12.77
CA GLU A 24 8.16 -1.90 -14.21
C GLU A 24 9.37 -2.68 -14.74
N ASP A 25 9.86 -3.64 -13.96
CA ASP A 25 10.99 -4.49 -14.37
C ASP A 25 10.54 -5.62 -15.33
N PRO A 26 11.48 -6.32 -16.00
CA PRO A 26 11.17 -7.34 -17.02
C PRO A 26 10.36 -8.55 -16.53
N TYR A 27 10.25 -8.74 -15.21
CA TYR A 27 9.49 -9.84 -14.60
C TYR A 27 8.11 -9.41 -14.10
N ALA A 28 7.67 -8.18 -14.39
CA ALA A 28 6.38 -7.64 -13.98
C ALA A 28 5.45 -7.49 -15.19
N PHE A 29 4.42 -8.31 -15.25
CA PHE A 29 3.45 -8.35 -16.35
C PHE A 29 2.09 -7.82 -15.91
N THR A 30 1.36 -7.31 -16.89
CA THR A 30 -0.06 -6.94 -16.71
C THR A 30 -0.86 -7.64 -17.79
N GLY A 31 -1.75 -8.55 -17.40
CA GLY A 31 -2.55 -9.30 -18.37
C GLY A 31 -1.99 -10.68 -18.70
N PRO A 32 -2.37 -11.25 -19.86
CA PRO A 32 -1.99 -12.61 -20.28
C PRO A 32 -0.48 -12.73 -20.55
N PRO A 33 0.04 -13.97 -20.67
CA PRO A 33 1.39 -14.19 -21.14
C PRO A 33 1.62 -13.50 -22.49
N PRO A 34 2.80 -12.89 -22.71
CA PRO A 34 3.13 -12.30 -24.00
C PRO A 34 3.27 -13.37 -25.08
N CYS A 35 3.02 -12.99 -26.33
CA CYS A 35 3.34 -13.83 -27.48
C CYS A 35 4.85 -13.79 -27.70
N GLY A 36 5.58 -14.84 -27.34
CA GLY A 36 7.03 -14.93 -27.50
C GLY A 36 7.71 -15.63 -26.33
N GLU A 37 9.04 -15.60 -26.32
CA GLU A 37 9.81 -16.22 -25.24
C GLU A 37 9.63 -15.46 -23.93
N LEU A 38 9.33 -16.21 -22.88
CA LEU A 38 9.33 -15.68 -21.52
C LEU A 38 10.78 -15.59 -21.02
N PRO A 39 11.11 -14.64 -20.15
CA PRO A 39 12.40 -14.65 -19.46
C PRO A 39 12.57 -15.95 -18.66
N ASP A 40 13.79 -16.25 -18.24
CA ASP A 40 14.08 -17.42 -17.38
C ASP A 40 13.34 -17.28 -16.05
N ILE A 41 12.18 -17.95 -15.94
CA ILE A 41 11.27 -17.91 -14.79
C ILE A 41 10.91 -19.32 -14.34
N SER A 42 10.76 -19.49 -13.04
CA SER A 42 10.41 -20.79 -12.43
C SER A 42 9.01 -20.81 -11.82
N GLU A 43 8.42 -19.65 -11.57
CA GLU A 43 7.12 -19.53 -10.90
C GLU A 43 6.42 -18.23 -11.29
N VAL A 44 5.10 -18.26 -11.32
CA VAL A 44 4.23 -17.12 -11.63
C VAL A 44 3.39 -16.76 -10.40
N HIS A 45 3.49 -15.51 -9.94
CA HIS A 45 2.69 -14.98 -8.86
C HIS A 45 1.68 -13.96 -9.38
N ILE A 46 0.39 -14.25 -9.25
CA ILE A 46 -0.67 -13.30 -9.58
C ILE A 46 -1.00 -12.49 -8.33
N SER A 47 -0.64 -11.21 -8.35
CA SER A 47 -0.83 -10.29 -7.22
C SER A 47 -2.12 -9.49 -7.37
N VAL A 48 -3.09 -9.74 -6.49
CA VAL A 48 -4.42 -9.15 -6.54
C VAL A 48 -4.63 -8.18 -5.38
N THR A 49 -4.73 -6.90 -5.70
CA THR A 49 -4.90 -5.85 -4.69
C THR A 49 -6.38 -5.59 -4.37
N PHE A 50 -7.25 -5.66 -5.37
CA PHE A 50 -8.65 -5.28 -5.26
C PHE A 50 -9.58 -6.48 -5.47
N THR A 51 -10.60 -6.61 -4.63
CA THR A 51 -11.56 -7.73 -4.69
C THR A 51 -12.31 -7.79 -6.02
N TYR A 52 -12.58 -6.66 -6.64
CA TYR A 52 -13.25 -6.61 -7.95
C TYR A 52 -12.36 -7.08 -9.13
N ASP A 53 -11.07 -7.32 -8.88
CA ASP A 53 -10.14 -7.89 -9.87
C ASP A 53 -10.00 -9.42 -9.74
N MET A 54 -10.64 -10.07 -8.76
CA MET A 54 -10.47 -11.49 -8.50
C MET A 54 -10.86 -12.36 -9.70
N GLN A 55 -12.03 -12.11 -10.30
CA GLN A 55 -12.48 -12.87 -11.50
C GLN A 55 -11.49 -12.72 -12.68
N LYS A 56 -10.89 -11.53 -12.83
CA LYS A 56 -9.87 -11.34 -13.86
C LYS A 56 -8.58 -12.08 -13.51
N ALA A 57 -8.22 -12.12 -12.22
CA ALA A 57 -7.05 -12.85 -11.75
C ALA A 57 -7.17 -14.36 -11.96
N GLU A 58 -8.36 -14.94 -11.74
CA GLU A 58 -8.64 -16.36 -12.02
C GLU A 58 -8.42 -16.68 -13.50
N ARG A 59 -8.98 -15.88 -14.41
CA ARG A 59 -8.74 -16.06 -15.86
C ARG A 59 -7.25 -15.94 -16.23
N LEU A 60 -6.53 -15.04 -15.57
CA LEU A 60 -5.08 -14.91 -15.77
C LEU A 60 -4.34 -16.16 -15.24
N ALA A 61 -4.79 -16.73 -14.12
CA ALA A 61 -4.21 -17.95 -13.59
C ALA A 61 -4.32 -19.10 -14.61
N ASP A 62 -5.49 -19.29 -15.22
CA ASP A 62 -5.69 -20.28 -16.27
C ASP A 62 -4.76 -20.05 -17.47
N MET A 63 -4.68 -18.81 -17.95
CA MET A 63 -3.82 -18.44 -19.09
C MET A 63 -2.33 -18.67 -18.80
N TRP A 64 -1.87 -18.27 -17.61
CA TRP A 64 -0.48 -18.44 -17.22
C TRP A 64 -0.13 -19.90 -16.88
N SER A 65 -1.09 -20.70 -16.37
CA SER A 65 -0.92 -22.14 -16.17
C SER A 65 -0.68 -22.90 -17.47
N ALA A 66 -1.25 -22.41 -18.58
CA ALA A 66 -1.03 -22.99 -19.91
C ALA A 66 0.42 -22.87 -20.39
N THR A 67 1.26 -22.04 -19.75
CA THR A 67 2.71 -21.98 -20.00
C THR A 67 3.48 -23.15 -19.40
N GLY A 68 2.84 -24.01 -18.60
CA GLY A 68 3.47 -25.12 -17.87
C GLY A 68 4.20 -24.72 -16.58
N LEU A 69 4.14 -23.44 -16.19
CA LEU A 69 4.76 -22.94 -14.97
C LEU A 69 3.82 -23.03 -13.77
N PRO A 70 4.34 -23.28 -12.55
CA PRO A 70 3.56 -23.17 -11.34
C PRO A 70 2.98 -21.77 -11.16
N VAL A 71 1.67 -21.67 -10.91
CA VAL A 71 0.96 -20.40 -10.70
C VAL A 71 0.43 -20.32 -9.27
N ARG A 72 0.71 -19.22 -8.59
CA ARG A 72 0.13 -18.89 -7.28
C ARG A 72 -0.61 -17.57 -7.33
N MET A 73 -1.78 -17.52 -6.74
CA MET A 73 -2.52 -16.28 -6.53
C MET A 73 -2.43 -15.84 -5.07
N GLY A 74 -2.33 -14.54 -4.86
CA GLY A 74 -2.31 -13.96 -3.52
C GLY A 74 -2.43 -12.45 -3.56
N GLY A 75 -2.29 -11.83 -2.41
CA GLY A 75 -2.35 -10.38 -2.25
C GLY A 75 -3.52 -9.91 -1.39
N PRO A 76 -3.64 -8.59 -1.18
CA PRO A 76 -4.61 -8.01 -0.24
C PRO A 76 -6.09 -8.39 -0.48
N ALA A 77 -6.45 -8.74 -1.72
CA ALA A 77 -7.83 -9.14 -2.05
C ALA A 77 -8.26 -10.48 -1.41
N PHE A 78 -7.31 -11.33 -1.03
CA PHE A 78 -7.58 -12.64 -0.43
C PHE A 78 -7.74 -12.58 1.09
N CYS A 79 -7.63 -11.40 1.70
CA CYS A 79 -7.73 -11.21 3.14
C CYS A 79 -6.73 -12.07 3.95
N GLU A 80 -5.59 -12.41 3.37
CA GLU A 80 -4.50 -13.10 4.05
C GLU A 80 -3.53 -12.10 4.69
N PRO A 81 -2.96 -12.43 5.86
CA PRO A 81 -1.97 -11.57 6.49
C PRO A 81 -0.76 -11.32 5.58
N GLY A 82 -0.35 -10.07 5.47
CA GLY A 82 0.85 -9.73 4.73
C GLY A 82 2.12 -10.23 5.42
N GLY A 83 2.98 -10.89 4.69
CA GLY A 83 4.33 -11.28 5.13
C GLY A 83 5.32 -10.10 5.19
N ALA A 84 6.61 -10.42 5.32
CA ALA A 84 7.68 -9.44 5.25
C ALA A 84 7.61 -8.63 3.94
N PHE A 85 7.84 -7.34 4.06
CA PHE A 85 7.92 -6.48 2.89
C PHE A 85 9.26 -6.65 2.17
N VAL A 86 9.20 -6.90 0.87
CA VAL A 86 10.39 -6.98 0.01
C VAL A 86 10.29 -5.87 -1.04
N PRO A 87 11.20 -4.87 -1.00
CA PRO A 87 11.20 -3.77 -1.95
C PRO A 87 11.27 -4.24 -3.40
N GLY A 88 10.47 -3.66 -4.28
CA GLY A 88 10.45 -3.98 -5.71
C GLY A 88 9.73 -5.28 -6.08
N ARG A 89 9.33 -6.12 -5.11
CA ARG A 89 8.70 -7.42 -5.43
C ARG A 89 7.29 -7.27 -6.00
N TYR A 90 6.33 -6.76 -5.21
CA TYR A 90 4.93 -6.56 -5.64
C TYR A 90 4.55 -5.10 -5.75
N LEU A 91 5.38 -4.23 -5.23
CA LEU A 91 5.30 -2.78 -5.38
C LEU A 91 6.61 -2.30 -5.97
N LYS A 92 6.54 -1.35 -6.90
CA LYS A 92 7.76 -0.79 -7.51
C LYS A 92 8.65 -0.12 -6.47
N TYR A 93 9.93 -0.02 -6.79
CA TYR A 93 10.87 0.68 -5.93
C TYR A 93 10.40 2.09 -5.57
N GLY A 94 10.66 2.48 -4.32
CA GLY A 94 10.20 3.72 -3.74
C GLY A 94 8.94 3.58 -2.90
N TYR A 95 8.12 2.57 -3.13
CA TYR A 95 7.09 2.20 -2.18
C TYR A 95 7.69 1.40 -1.03
N VAL A 96 7.19 1.65 0.17
CA VAL A 96 7.63 0.96 1.40
C VAL A 96 6.44 0.71 2.32
N ILE A 97 6.48 -0.44 2.98
CA ILE A 97 5.56 -0.80 4.05
C ILE A 97 6.43 -1.06 5.28
N THR A 98 6.28 -0.21 6.29
CA THR A 98 7.06 -0.28 7.54
C THR A 98 6.25 -0.83 8.71
N SER A 99 4.92 -0.89 8.55
CA SER A 99 4.02 -1.53 9.50
C SER A 99 2.81 -2.15 8.80
N ARG A 100 2.21 -3.13 9.42
CA ARG A 100 0.96 -3.74 8.97
C ARG A 100 -0.03 -3.84 10.12
N GLY A 101 -1.29 -3.78 9.76
CA GLY A 101 -2.39 -3.84 10.71
C GLY A 101 -2.77 -2.46 11.26
N CYS A 102 -3.88 -2.44 11.96
CA CYS A 102 -4.44 -1.24 12.56
C CYS A 102 -5.24 -1.66 13.80
N PRO A 103 -5.11 -0.96 14.93
CA PRO A 103 -5.89 -1.25 16.13
C PRO A 103 -7.37 -0.93 15.97
N ASN A 104 -7.72 -0.10 14.98
CA ASN A 104 -9.09 0.26 14.69
C ASN A 104 -9.83 -0.90 14.01
N ARG A 105 -11.08 -1.12 14.40
CA ARG A 105 -11.95 -2.16 13.86
C ARG A 105 -13.06 -1.55 13.00
N CYS A 106 -12.70 -0.67 12.07
CA CYS A 106 -13.68 -0.03 11.20
C CYS A 106 -14.43 -1.08 10.37
N TRP A 107 -15.75 -1.07 10.42
CA TRP A 107 -16.62 -2.10 9.81
C TRP A 107 -16.46 -2.22 8.29
N PHE A 108 -16.09 -1.14 7.62
CA PHE A 108 -15.86 -1.06 6.17
C PHE A 108 -14.44 -1.42 5.74
N CYS A 109 -13.49 -1.51 6.69
CA CYS A 109 -12.07 -1.69 6.41
C CYS A 109 -11.70 -3.17 6.30
N SER A 110 -10.86 -3.53 5.32
CA SER A 110 -10.36 -4.90 5.15
C SER A 110 -9.15 -5.20 6.05
N VAL A 111 -8.48 -4.19 6.61
CA VAL A 111 -7.27 -4.37 7.40
C VAL A 111 -7.49 -5.27 8.63
N PRO A 112 -8.52 -5.06 9.47
CA PRO A 112 -8.79 -5.98 10.59
C PRO A 112 -9.06 -7.42 10.17
N LYS A 113 -9.70 -7.62 9.00
CA LYS A 113 -9.95 -8.96 8.46
C LYS A 113 -8.67 -9.64 8.00
N ARG A 114 -7.76 -8.88 7.41
CA ARG A 114 -6.49 -9.38 6.87
C ARG A 114 -5.42 -9.56 7.96
N GLU A 115 -5.27 -8.59 8.86
CA GLU A 115 -4.16 -8.52 9.83
C GLU A 115 -4.59 -8.85 11.26
N GLY A 116 -5.87 -9.17 11.51
CA GLY A 116 -6.39 -9.56 12.83
C GLY A 116 -6.58 -8.43 13.84
N GLY A 117 -6.53 -7.16 13.42
CA GLY A 117 -6.67 -6.00 14.32
C GLY A 117 -5.44 -5.75 15.20
N VAL A 118 -4.29 -6.36 14.87
CA VAL A 118 -3.01 -6.19 15.57
C VAL A 118 -2.07 -5.38 14.69
N LEU A 119 -1.48 -4.34 15.26
CA LEU A 119 -0.43 -3.58 14.62
C LEU A 119 0.91 -4.32 14.77
N ARG A 120 1.65 -4.47 13.69
CA ARG A 120 2.98 -5.08 13.65
C ARG A 120 3.95 -4.13 12.97
N GLU A 121 4.99 -3.73 13.67
CA GLU A 121 6.11 -2.99 13.11
C GLU A 121 7.02 -3.95 12.34
N LEU A 122 7.43 -3.56 11.15
CA LEU A 122 8.28 -4.35 10.25
C LEU A 122 9.69 -3.73 10.17
N PRO A 123 10.69 -4.49 9.73
CA PRO A 123 11.99 -3.93 9.39
C PRO A 123 11.86 -2.80 8.37
N ILE A 124 12.49 -1.67 8.68
CA ILE A 124 12.44 -0.47 7.84
C ILE A 124 13.38 -0.66 6.66
N THR A 125 12.82 -0.64 5.46
CA THR A 125 13.57 -0.67 4.20
C THR A 125 13.52 0.70 3.52
N SER A 126 14.41 0.93 2.56
CA SER A 126 14.50 2.22 1.87
C SER A 126 13.32 2.47 0.94
N GLY A 127 12.71 3.67 1.02
CA GLY A 127 11.63 4.11 0.16
C GLY A 127 11.23 5.55 0.45
N TRP A 128 10.26 6.08 -0.28
CA TRP A 128 9.73 7.44 -0.10
C TRP A 128 8.20 7.53 -0.21
N ASN A 129 7.54 6.46 -0.57
CA ASN A 129 6.08 6.38 -0.58
C ASN A 129 5.61 5.33 0.42
N VAL A 130 5.17 5.79 1.60
CA VAL A 130 4.77 4.95 2.71
C VAL A 130 3.33 4.47 2.51
N LEU A 131 3.15 3.14 2.53
CA LEU A 131 1.86 2.46 2.34
C LEU A 131 1.41 1.69 3.60
N ASP A 132 1.81 2.13 4.76
CA ASP A 132 1.41 1.53 6.02
C ASP A 132 -0.11 1.58 6.22
N ASP A 133 -0.66 0.57 6.85
CA ASP A 133 -2.09 0.52 7.18
C ASP A 133 -2.46 1.60 8.22
N ASN A 134 -1.56 1.89 9.19
CA ASN A 134 -1.70 2.99 10.14
C ASN A 134 -0.36 3.34 10.79
N LEU A 135 0.47 4.14 10.11
CA LEU A 135 1.80 4.52 10.62
C LEU A 135 1.73 5.24 11.98
N LEU A 136 0.76 6.15 12.17
CA LEU A 136 0.70 6.96 13.41
C LEU A 136 0.27 6.15 14.64
N ALA A 137 -0.19 4.91 14.49
CA ALA A 137 -0.46 4.00 15.59
C ALA A 137 0.77 3.19 16.05
N CYS A 138 1.89 3.28 15.33
CA CYS A 138 3.15 2.65 15.69
C CYS A 138 3.78 3.31 16.93
N SER A 139 4.80 2.67 17.49
CA SER A 139 5.59 3.26 18.57
C SER A 139 6.30 4.53 18.09
N GLU A 140 6.53 5.48 19.01
CA GLU A 140 7.27 6.69 18.70
C GLU A 140 8.67 6.38 18.13
N ALA A 141 9.34 5.37 18.69
CA ALA A 141 10.64 4.94 18.21
C ALA A 141 10.60 4.48 16.75
N HIS A 142 9.59 3.71 16.36
CA HIS A 142 9.40 3.26 14.99
C HIS A 142 9.08 4.43 14.06
N ILE A 143 8.14 5.29 14.43
CA ILE A 143 7.79 6.47 13.63
C ILE A 143 9.03 7.34 13.38
N ARG A 144 9.81 7.66 14.43
CA ARG A 144 11.04 8.43 14.30
C ARG A 144 12.07 7.75 13.38
N ALA A 145 12.23 6.44 13.48
CA ALA A 145 13.12 5.66 12.61
C ALA A 145 12.66 5.68 11.14
N VAL A 146 11.35 5.59 10.87
CA VAL A 146 10.80 5.74 9.52
C VAL A 146 11.10 7.13 8.96
N PHE A 147 10.86 8.19 9.74
CA PHE A 147 11.18 9.55 9.29
C PHE A 147 12.67 9.78 9.11
N ALA A 148 13.54 9.21 9.95
CA ALA A 148 14.99 9.27 9.77
C ALA A 148 15.40 8.62 8.43
N MET A 149 14.84 7.47 8.08
CA MET A 149 15.05 6.83 6.76
C MET A 149 14.57 7.73 5.62
N LEU A 150 13.38 8.34 5.74
CA LEU A 150 12.81 9.21 4.71
C LEU A 150 13.67 10.47 4.50
N MET A 151 14.22 11.06 5.56
CA MET A 151 15.09 12.26 5.48
C MET A 151 16.46 11.99 4.84
N GLN A 152 16.91 10.73 4.80
CA GLN A 152 18.14 10.35 4.09
C GLN A 152 17.92 10.25 2.57
N ARG A 153 16.69 10.39 2.09
CA ARG A 153 16.35 10.30 0.67
C ARG A 153 16.33 11.67 0.01
N GLN A 154 16.66 11.70 -1.28
CA GLN A 154 16.50 12.89 -2.11
C GLN A 154 15.03 13.13 -2.47
N GLU A 155 14.27 12.05 -2.58
CA GLU A 155 12.86 12.09 -2.92
C GLU A 155 12.03 12.58 -1.73
N ARG A 156 11.12 13.51 -2.01
CA ARG A 156 10.19 14.01 -1.01
C ARG A 156 9.16 12.93 -0.65
N PRO A 157 8.92 12.66 0.65
CA PRO A 157 8.02 11.62 1.08
C PRO A 157 6.57 11.81 0.65
N ALA A 158 5.88 10.69 0.42
CA ALA A 158 4.44 10.62 0.27
C ALA A 158 3.88 9.56 1.23
N PHE A 159 2.78 9.87 1.89
CA PHE A 159 2.06 8.96 2.79
C PHE A 159 0.74 8.59 2.13
N THR A 160 0.78 7.57 1.27
CA THR A 160 -0.38 7.15 0.47
C THR A 160 -1.16 5.99 1.07
N GLY A 161 -0.63 5.33 2.09
CA GLY A 161 -1.38 4.38 2.94
C GLY A 161 -2.44 5.07 3.79
N GLY A 162 -2.20 6.33 4.13
CA GLY A 162 -3.06 7.16 4.96
C GLY A 162 -2.45 7.41 6.34
N LEU A 163 -2.86 8.52 6.92
CA LEU A 163 -2.52 8.92 8.27
C LEU A 163 -3.82 9.09 9.06
N GLU A 164 -3.85 8.60 10.29
CA GLU A 164 -5.02 8.76 11.15
C GLU A 164 -5.02 10.14 11.81
N ALA A 165 -5.99 10.97 11.47
CA ALA A 165 -6.09 12.35 11.95
C ALA A 165 -6.17 12.44 13.49
N ARG A 166 -6.84 11.48 14.14
CA ARG A 166 -6.98 11.41 15.62
C ARG A 166 -5.65 11.24 16.35
N LEU A 167 -4.68 10.62 15.69
CA LEU A 167 -3.37 10.32 16.27
C LEU A 167 -2.32 11.39 15.95
N LEU A 168 -2.64 12.37 15.11
CA LEU A 168 -1.68 13.43 14.76
C LEU A 168 -1.35 14.28 15.99
N ARG A 169 -0.05 14.46 16.25
CA ARG A 169 0.50 15.25 17.35
C ARG A 169 1.49 16.29 16.81
N PRO A 170 1.80 17.37 17.57
CA PRO A 170 2.76 18.40 17.13
C PRO A 170 4.08 17.82 16.64
N TRP A 171 4.68 16.90 17.39
CA TRP A 171 5.96 16.29 17.00
C TRP A 171 5.89 15.47 15.70
N HIS A 172 4.72 14.93 15.32
CA HIS A 172 4.52 14.32 14.00
C HIS A 172 4.58 15.39 12.90
N VAL A 173 4.00 16.57 13.16
CA VAL A 173 4.02 17.67 12.19
C VAL A 173 5.43 18.20 11.98
N GLU A 174 6.23 18.31 13.05
CA GLU A 174 7.65 18.64 12.96
C GLU A 174 8.41 17.66 12.04
N LEU A 175 8.16 16.36 12.19
CA LEU A 175 8.77 15.35 11.32
C LEU A 175 8.29 15.44 9.86
N LEU A 176 7.00 15.69 9.65
CA LEU A 176 6.42 15.88 8.31
C LEU A 176 7.04 17.10 7.61
N GLN A 177 7.27 18.18 8.34
CA GLN A 177 7.96 19.37 7.83
C GLN A 177 9.42 19.08 7.53
N ALA A 178 10.17 18.54 8.52
CA ALA A 178 11.59 18.24 8.38
C ALA A 178 11.86 17.31 7.18
N SER A 179 10.98 16.32 6.95
CA SER A 179 11.07 15.43 5.80
C SER A 179 10.58 16.05 4.48
N ARG A 180 10.00 17.26 4.52
CA ARG A 180 9.44 17.96 3.35
C ARG A 180 8.36 17.12 2.64
N ALA A 181 7.50 16.46 3.40
CA ALA A 181 6.45 15.59 2.86
C ALA A 181 5.64 16.30 1.76
N LYS A 182 5.58 15.68 0.57
CA LYS A 182 4.90 16.27 -0.60
C LYS A 182 3.42 15.89 -0.69
N ARG A 183 3.04 14.80 -0.02
CA ARG A 183 1.66 14.28 -0.07
C ARG A 183 1.34 13.51 1.20
N MET A 184 0.21 13.83 1.79
CA MET A 184 -0.33 13.17 2.96
C MET A 184 -1.82 12.95 2.71
N PHE A 185 -2.29 11.71 2.91
CA PHE A 185 -3.71 11.41 2.89
C PHE A 185 -4.21 11.20 4.31
N PHE A 186 -5.30 11.87 4.65
CA PHE A 186 -6.06 11.63 5.87
C PHE A 186 -7.41 11.04 5.49
N ALA A 187 -7.81 9.97 6.17
CA ALA A 187 -9.10 9.35 5.92
C ALA A 187 -10.24 10.22 6.48
N TYR A 188 -11.34 10.27 5.73
CA TYR A 188 -12.63 10.75 6.18
C TYR A 188 -13.66 9.73 5.68
N ASP A 189 -13.92 8.73 6.49
CA ASP A 189 -14.75 7.59 6.11
C ASP A 189 -16.11 7.59 6.83
N THR A 190 -16.16 8.24 8.00
CA THR A 190 -17.38 8.38 8.81
C THR A 190 -17.55 9.82 9.29
N PRO A 191 -18.79 10.25 9.66
CA PRO A 191 -19.02 11.58 10.24
C PRO A 191 -18.16 11.88 11.48
N ASP A 192 -17.82 10.85 12.26
CA ASP A 192 -16.99 10.98 13.47
C ASP A 192 -15.52 11.36 13.17
N ASP A 193 -15.09 11.26 11.91
CA ASP A 193 -13.75 11.65 11.47
C ASP A 193 -13.66 13.15 11.20
N TYR A 194 -14.79 13.87 11.15
CA TYR A 194 -14.83 15.27 10.75
C TYR A 194 -14.03 16.17 11.71
N GLU A 195 -14.37 16.16 13.01
CA GLU A 195 -13.69 17.00 13.99
C GLU A 195 -12.20 16.67 14.13
N PRO A 196 -11.78 15.40 14.21
CA PRO A 196 -10.37 15.03 14.16
C PRO A 196 -9.64 15.54 12.91
N LEU A 197 -10.28 15.47 11.74
CA LEU A 197 -9.69 15.94 10.49
C LEU A 197 -9.51 17.48 10.49
N ILE A 198 -10.51 18.21 10.98
CA ILE A 198 -10.42 19.67 11.14
C ILE A 198 -9.30 20.04 12.11
N ALA A 199 -9.23 19.36 13.26
CA ALA A 199 -8.17 19.58 14.25
C ALA A 199 -6.76 19.30 13.64
N ALA A 200 -6.59 18.21 12.94
CA ALA A 200 -5.36 17.89 12.23
C ALA A 200 -5.01 18.95 11.19
N GLY A 201 -5.98 19.42 10.42
CA GLY A 201 -5.79 20.48 9.43
C GLY A 201 -5.41 21.83 10.05
N ARG A 202 -5.93 22.16 11.24
CA ARG A 202 -5.54 23.37 12.00
C ARG A 202 -4.11 23.23 12.52
N LEU A 203 -3.76 22.07 13.09
CA LEU A 203 -2.42 21.78 13.58
C LEU A 203 -1.37 21.85 12.46
N LEU A 204 -1.65 21.26 11.31
CA LEU A 204 -0.76 21.33 10.14
C LEU A 204 -0.56 22.78 9.69
N ARG A 205 -1.61 23.59 9.67
CA ARG A 205 -1.52 25.01 9.26
C ARG A 205 -0.78 25.89 10.27
N SER A 206 -1.00 25.69 11.58
CA SER A 206 -0.29 26.46 12.61
C SER A 206 1.21 26.25 12.55
N GLU A 207 1.64 25.07 12.10
CA GLU A 207 3.03 24.72 11.89
C GLU A 207 3.54 24.99 10.45
N GLY A 208 2.76 25.71 9.61
CA GLY A 208 3.18 26.12 8.28
C GLY A 208 3.12 25.05 7.19
N VAL A 209 2.48 23.92 7.43
CA VAL A 209 2.25 22.87 6.40
C VAL A 209 1.01 23.25 5.58
N THR A 210 1.22 23.81 4.38
CA THR A 210 0.15 24.41 3.56
C THR A 210 -0.43 23.50 2.47
N GLN A 211 0.22 22.36 2.15
CA GLN A 211 -0.23 21.45 1.09
C GLN A 211 -0.62 20.08 1.66
N THR A 212 -1.91 19.91 1.92
CA THR A 212 -2.51 18.60 2.22
C THR A 212 -3.50 18.26 1.11
N SER A 213 -3.36 17.09 0.48
CA SER A 213 -4.40 16.57 -0.37
C SER A 213 -5.37 15.75 0.49
N HIS A 214 -6.60 16.20 0.60
CA HIS A 214 -7.68 15.46 1.26
C HIS A 214 -8.27 14.47 0.25
N ARG A 215 -8.44 13.21 0.63
CA ARG A 215 -9.22 12.26 -0.13
C ARG A 215 -10.67 12.38 0.34
N ALA A 216 -11.52 12.96 -0.49
CA ALA A 216 -12.96 12.93 -0.25
C ALA A 216 -13.45 11.47 -0.21
N PRO A 217 -14.44 11.13 0.64
CA PRO A 217 -15.02 9.81 0.67
C PRO A 217 -15.55 9.45 -0.72
N ARG A 218 -15.24 8.26 -1.21
CA ARG A 218 -15.99 7.72 -2.33
C ARG A 218 -17.41 7.51 -1.81
N ARG A 219 -18.36 8.25 -2.35
CA ARG A 219 -19.77 7.97 -2.13
C ARG A 219 -19.99 6.51 -2.54
N HIS A 220 -20.28 5.66 -1.57
CA HIS A 220 -20.94 4.40 -1.83
C HIS A 220 -22.34 4.78 -2.27
N ASP A 221 -22.54 4.88 -3.58
CA ASP A 221 -23.88 4.93 -4.15
C ASP A 221 -24.53 3.59 -3.81
N GLY A 222 -25.34 3.63 -2.76
CA GLY A 222 -26.13 2.49 -2.30
C GLY A 222 -27.25 2.14 -3.28
N ARG A 223 -26.90 1.88 -4.55
CA ARG A 223 -27.77 1.24 -5.51
C ARG A 223 -27.56 -0.26 -5.45
N GLY A 224 -27.94 -0.85 -4.31
CA GLY A 224 -28.31 -2.24 -4.24
C GLY A 224 -29.49 -2.44 -5.16
N GLY A 225 -29.27 -3.13 -6.28
CA GLY A 225 -30.33 -3.52 -7.19
C GLY A 225 -31.41 -4.30 -6.45
N LYS A 226 -32.60 -3.71 -6.34
CA LYS A 226 -33.83 -4.48 -6.17
C LYS A 226 -34.08 -5.14 -7.52
N THR A 227 -33.73 -6.40 -7.65
CA THR A 227 -34.37 -7.27 -8.61
C THR A 227 -35.68 -7.72 -8.01
N ALA A 228 -36.76 -7.21 -8.57
CA ALA A 228 -38.11 -7.69 -8.34
C ALA A 228 -38.35 -8.98 -9.15
N ALA A 229 -39.07 -9.90 -8.50
CA ALA A 229 -39.86 -11.03 -9.00
C ALA A 229 -39.30 -11.86 -10.15
#